data_00844ed2ae8c32b0eff5aa4900856e40
#
_entry.id   00844ed2ae8c32b0eff5aa4900856e40
#
_cell.length_a   1.000
_cell.length_b   1.000
_cell.length_c   1.000
_cell.angle_alpha   90.00
_cell.angle_beta   90.00
_cell.angle_gamma   90.00
#
_symmetry.space_group_name_H-M   'P 1'
#
loop_
_entity.id
_entity.type
_entity.pdbx_description
1 polymer ?
#
loop_
_entity_poly.entity_id
_entity_poly.type
_entity_poly.pdbx_seq_one_letter_code
_entity_poly.pdbx_strand_id
1 'polypeptide(L)'
;MPTNDWPDRLRVAQVRVARPTDQLAAIETFYSKHLGLPVIYRFSGHAGYDGLMLGLPGTDYHLEFTSHVDGSPCPAPTADNLLVLYFHGDAQMYDTVERLAAAGHQPVEPENPYWTAVGAMTFADPDGWRVVLVPKPVNL
;
A
#
# COMPACT_ATOMS: atom_id res chain seq x y z
N MET A 1 19.96 -13.80 13.96
CA MET A 1 18.60 -13.23 14.05
C MET A 1 18.63 -11.75 13.74
N PRO A 2 17.85 -11.29 12.80
CA PRO A 2 17.69 -9.85 12.64
C PRO A 2 17.05 -9.25 13.88
N THR A 3 17.47 -8.05 14.25
CA THR A 3 16.87 -7.30 15.36
C THR A 3 15.76 -6.39 14.84
N ASN A 4 14.72 -6.18 15.67
CA ASN A 4 13.67 -5.21 15.38
C ASN A 4 13.99 -3.84 15.97
N ASP A 5 15.12 -3.71 16.65
CA ASP A 5 15.54 -2.46 17.27
C ASP A 5 16.37 -1.63 16.31
N TRP A 6 16.15 -0.33 16.33
CA TRP A 6 16.99 0.59 15.59
C TRP A 6 18.40 0.65 16.21
N PRO A 7 19.45 0.67 15.38
CA PRO A 7 20.81 0.88 15.90
C PRO A 7 20.96 2.21 16.64
N ASP A 8 21.85 2.29 17.62
CA ASP A 8 22.04 3.49 18.42
C ASP A 8 22.32 4.76 17.60
N ARG A 9 22.94 4.61 16.43
CA ARG A 9 23.25 5.73 15.53
C ARG A 9 22.12 6.08 14.57
N LEU A 10 21.05 5.30 14.55
CA LEU A 10 19.91 5.51 13.66
C LEU A 10 18.61 5.38 14.46
N ARG A 11 18.29 6.43 15.22
CA ARG A 11 17.15 6.47 16.13
C ARG A 11 15.94 7.06 15.41
N VAL A 12 15.30 6.25 14.59
CA VAL A 12 14.12 6.63 13.83
C VAL A 12 12.87 6.37 14.67
N ALA A 13 12.00 7.36 14.80
CA ALA A 13 10.77 7.24 15.57
C ALA A 13 9.58 6.78 14.71
N GLN A 14 9.58 7.15 13.41
CA GLN A 14 8.44 6.90 12.53
C GLN A 14 8.90 6.90 11.08
N VAL A 15 8.25 6.12 10.24
CA VAL A 15 8.56 6.02 8.81
C VAL A 15 7.33 6.40 8.00
N ARG A 16 7.53 7.27 7.03
CA ARG A 16 6.52 7.61 6.02
C ARG A 16 7.04 7.20 4.65
N VAL A 17 6.18 6.55 3.88
CA VAL A 17 6.41 6.36 2.45
C VAL A 17 5.39 7.22 1.72
N ALA A 18 5.88 8.19 0.93
CA ALA A 18 5.02 9.17 0.27
C ALA A 18 5.11 9.02 -1.25
N ARG A 19 3.98 9.23 -1.92
CA ARG A 19 3.88 9.16 -3.36
C ARG A 19 2.85 10.16 -3.86
N PRO A 20 3.16 10.92 -4.94
CA PRO A 20 2.16 11.79 -5.55
C PRO A 20 1.13 11.00 -6.35
N THR A 21 -0.02 11.61 -6.60
CA THR A 21 -1.06 11.05 -7.45
C THR A 21 -1.92 12.19 -8.02
N ASP A 22 -2.40 12.00 -9.25
CA ASP A 22 -3.43 12.87 -9.83
C ASP A 22 -4.84 12.41 -9.47
N GLN A 23 -4.97 11.29 -8.76
CA GLN A 23 -6.24 10.62 -8.51
C GLN A 23 -6.47 10.37 -7.02
N LEU A 24 -6.33 11.42 -6.20
CA LEU A 24 -6.36 11.26 -4.74
C LEU A 24 -7.63 10.58 -4.24
N ALA A 25 -8.80 10.93 -4.79
CA ALA A 25 -10.06 10.31 -4.41
C ALA A 25 -10.12 8.82 -4.77
N ALA A 26 -9.65 8.46 -5.97
CA ALA A 26 -9.61 7.06 -6.40
C ALA A 26 -8.61 6.25 -5.58
N ILE A 27 -7.47 6.86 -5.22
CA ILE A 27 -6.47 6.25 -4.34
C ILE A 27 -7.05 5.98 -2.96
N GLU A 28 -7.76 6.95 -2.38
CA GLU A 28 -8.41 6.74 -1.09
C GLU A 28 -9.44 5.60 -1.17
N THR A 29 -10.25 5.57 -2.22
CA THR A 29 -11.23 4.52 -2.42
C THR A 29 -10.57 3.15 -2.49
N PHE A 30 -9.49 3.03 -3.26
CA PHE A 30 -8.77 1.76 -3.38
C PHE A 30 -8.13 1.32 -2.06
N TYR A 31 -7.29 2.17 -1.46
CA TYR A 31 -6.51 1.77 -0.30
C TYR A 31 -7.31 1.72 1.00
N SER A 32 -8.26 2.63 1.19
CA SER A 32 -9.03 2.67 2.44
C SER A 32 -10.33 1.88 2.32
N LYS A 33 -11.17 2.21 1.34
CA LYS A 33 -12.49 1.60 1.26
C LYS A 33 -12.43 0.14 0.82
N HIS A 34 -11.61 -0.18 -0.18
CA HIS A 34 -11.54 -1.52 -0.76
C HIS A 34 -10.48 -2.39 -0.08
N LEU A 35 -9.27 -1.89 0.09
CA LEU A 35 -8.19 -2.65 0.74
C LEU A 35 -8.34 -2.68 2.26
N GLY A 36 -8.81 -1.59 2.87
CA GLY A 36 -9.14 -1.56 4.29
C GLY A 36 -8.16 -0.81 5.18
N LEU A 37 -7.22 -0.05 4.62
CA LEU A 37 -6.30 0.74 5.45
C LEU A 37 -7.02 1.94 6.07
N PRO A 38 -6.83 2.21 7.37
CA PRO A 38 -7.49 3.33 8.02
C PRO A 38 -6.91 4.66 7.57
N VAL A 39 -7.79 5.65 7.35
CA VAL A 39 -7.37 7.04 7.14
C VAL A 39 -7.00 7.62 8.50
N ILE A 40 -5.77 8.10 8.63
CA ILE A 40 -5.29 8.68 9.88
C ILE A 40 -5.19 10.20 9.82
N TYR A 41 -5.11 10.80 8.63
CA TYR A 41 -5.07 12.25 8.48
C TYR A 41 -5.40 12.67 7.05
N ARG A 42 -5.99 13.85 6.90
CA ARG A 42 -6.22 14.52 5.62
C ARG A 42 -5.86 15.98 5.76
N PHE A 43 -5.36 16.57 4.67
CA PHE A 43 -5.21 18.03 4.59
C PHE A 43 -5.53 18.51 3.19
N SER A 44 -5.87 19.79 3.08
CA SER A 44 -6.25 20.39 1.82
C SER A 44 -5.67 21.80 1.72
N GLY A 45 -5.23 22.17 0.52
CA GLY A 45 -4.77 23.53 0.22
C GLY A 45 -3.50 23.96 0.96
N HIS A 46 -2.69 23.03 1.40
CA HIS A 46 -1.44 23.35 2.10
C HIS A 46 -0.30 23.49 1.10
N ALA A 47 0.14 24.73 0.86
CA ALA A 47 1.21 25.03 -0.11
C ALA A 47 0.92 24.47 -1.50
N GLY A 48 -0.35 24.41 -1.91
CA GLY A 48 -0.76 23.89 -3.20
C GLY A 48 -1.03 22.38 -3.22
N TYR A 49 -0.94 21.70 -2.06
CA TYR A 49 -1.15 20.25 -1.97
C TYR A 49 -2.40 19.89 -1.19
N ASP A 50 -3.08 18.87 -1.66
CA ASP A 50 -4.00 18.05 -0.87
C ASP A 50 -3.30 16.77 -0.49
N GLY A 51 -3.64 16.20 0.66
CA GLY A 51 -2.97 14.99 1.14
C GLY A 51 -3.87 14.05 1.91
N LEU A 52 -3.46 12.78 1.88
CA LEU A 52 -4.12 11.67 2.56
C LEU A 52 -3.05 10.82 3.21
N MET A 53 -3.22 10.52 4.50
CA MET A 53 -2.35 9.60 5.21
C MET A 53 -3.14 8.37 5.62
N LEU A 54 -2.57 7.20 5.34
CA LEU A 54 -3.15 5.90 5.65
C LEU A 54 -2.25 5.18 6.62
N GLY A 55 -2.83 4.70 7.74
CA GLY A 55 -2.10 3.96 8.75
C GLY A 55 -1.87 2.51 8.33
N LEU A 56 -0.76 1.94 8.81
CA LEU A 56 -0.50 0.51 8.72
C LEU A 56 -0.63 -0.04 10.13
N PRO A 57 -1.75 -0.71 10.47
CA PRO A 57 -2.04 -1.10 11.84
C PRO A 57 -0.93 -1.93 12.49
N GLY A 58 -0.61 -1.61 13.75
CA GLY A 58 0.42 -2.32 14.50
C GLY A 58 1.86 -1.95 14.14
N THR A 59 2.05 -0.89 13.36
CA THR A 59 3.39 -0.44 12.96
C THR A 59 3.54 1.07 13.14
N ASP A 60 4.80 1.55 13.17
CA ASP A 60 5.11 2.97 13.16
C ASP A 60 5.27 3.51 11.73
N TYR A 61 4.77 2.78 10.75
CA TYR A 61 4.76 3.14 9.33
C TYR A 61 3.42 3.74 8.96
N HIS A 62 3.45 4.67 8.01
CA HIS A 62 2.22 5.09 7.33
C HIS A 62 2.53 5.47 5.88
N LEU A 63 1.48 5.44 5.08
CA LEU A 63 1.56 5.86 3.68
C LEU A 63 0.97 7.25 3.54
N GLU A 64 1.56 8.07 2.66
CA GLU A 64 1.00 9.36 2.30
C GLU A 64 0.85 9.46 0.80
N PHE A 65 -0.29 9.98 0.37
CA PHE A 65 -0.54 10.32 -1.03
C PHE A 65 -0.83 11.82 -1.10
N THR A 66 -0.18 12.50 -2.03
CA THR A 66 -0.33 13.94 -2.21
C THR A 66 -0.71 14.27 -3.65
N SER A 67 -1.48 15.33 -3.82
CA SER A 67 -1.84 15.84 -5.13
C SER A 67 -1.61 17.34 -5.17
N HIS A 68 -0.80 17.80 -6.12
CA HIS A 68 -0.51 19.22 -6.29
C HIS A 68 -1.54 19.86 -7.24
N VAL A 69 -1.86 21.13 -6.99
CA VAL A 69 -2.82 21.88 -7.80
C VAL A 69 -2.44 21.92 -9.28
N ASP A 70 -1.16 21.91 -9.59
CA ASP A 70 -0.63 21.91 -10.97
C ASP A 70 -0.45 20.52 -11.56
N GLY A 71 -0.90 19.49 -10.87
CA GLY A 71 -0.79 18.10 -11.31
C GLY A 71 0.30 17.31 -10.59
N SER A 72 0.07 16.02 -10.43
CA SER A 72 0.96 15.09 -9.72
C SER A 72 0.95 13.71 -10.37
N PRO A 73 1.17 13.59 -11.70
CA PRO A 73 1.14 12.27 -12.32
C PRO A 73 2.27 11.39 -11.77
N CYS A 74 1.94 10.18 -11.40
CA CYS A 74 2.92 9.23 -10.89
C CYS A 74 2.51 7.80 -11.25
N PRO A 75 2.52 7.44 -12.56
CA PRO A 75 2.29 6.06 -12.95
C PRO A 75 3.41 5.17 -12.40
N ALA A 76 3.10 3.91 -12.16
CA ALA A 76 4.10 2.97 -11.67
C ALA A 76 5.25 2.87 -12.67
N PRO A 77 6.52 3.04 -12.24
CA PRO A 77 7.65 2.95 -13.15
C PRO A 77 7.88 1.55 -13.67
N THR A 78 7.55 0.52 -12.90
CA THR A 78 7.62 -0.88 -13.32
C THR A 78 6.48 -1.68 -12.70
N ALA A 79 6.24 -2.87 -13.23
CA ALA A 79 5.27 -3.81 -12.67
C ALA A 79 5.77 -4.50 -11.39
N ASP A 80 6.98 -4.18 -10.95
CA ASP A 80 7.61 -4.79 -9.78
C ASP A 80 7.90 -3.77 -8.66
N ASN A 81 7.25 -2.61 -8.72
CA ASN A 81 7.20 -1.65 -7.60
C ASN A 81 6.01 -2.03 -6.73
N LEU A 82 6.29 -2.60 -5.57
CA LEU A 82 5.30 -3.33 -4.79
C LEU A 82 5.15 -2.80 -3.36
N LEU A 83 3.91 -2.74 -2.89
CA LEU A 83 3.58 -2.73 -1.47
C LEU A 83 3.16 -4.16 -1.12
N VAL A 84 3.88 -4.79 -0.21
CA VAL A 84 3.63 -6.19 0.14
C VAL A 84 3.03 -6.27 1.54
N LEU A 85 1.85 -6.88 1.64
CA LEU A 85 1.14 -7.05 2.90
C LEU A 85 1.09 -8.55 3.24
N TYR A 86 1.68 -8.91 4.37
CA TYR A 86 1.71 -10.28 4.85
C TYR A 86 0.60 -10.50 5.87
N PHE A 87 -0.26 -11.46 5.60
CA PHE A 87 -1.38 -11.81 6.47
C PHE A 87 -1.00 -12.94 7.42
N HIS A 88 -1.80 -13.14 8.46
CA HIS A 88 -1.58 -14.23 9.41
C HIS A 88 -2.06 -15.59 8.90
N GLY A 89 -2.78 -15.64 7.80
CA GLY A 89 -3.27 -16.88 7.23
C GLY A 89 -4.11 -16.66 5.99
N ASP A 90 -4.47 -17.76 5.32
CA ASP A 90 -5.25 -17.74 4.09
C ASP A 90 -6.60 -17.04 4.28
N ALA A 91 -7.29 -17.33 5.38
CA ALA A 91 -8.64 -16.79 5.62
C ALA A 91 -8.63 -15.26 5.64
N GLN A 92 -7.66 -14.66 6.35
CA GLN A 92 -7.55 -13.20 6.45
C GLN A 92 -7.21 -12.57 5.09
N MET A 93 -6.32 -13.22 4.34
CA MET A 93 -5.98 -12.75 3.00
C MET A 93 -7.20 -12.81 2.08
N TYR A 94 -7.92 -13.93 2.07
CA TYR A 94 -9.06 -14.10 1.17
C TYR A 94 -10.26 -13.21 1.53
N ASP A 95 -10.44 -12.82 2.79
CA ASP A 95 -11.42 -11.80 3.15
C ASP A 95 -11.14 -10.48 2.42
N THR A 96 -9.88 -10.08 2.36
CA THR A 96 -9.47 -8.88 1.64
C THR A 96 -9.59 -9.05 0.13
N VAL A 97 -9.20 -10.21 -0.40
CA VAL A 97 -9.35 -10.53 -1.82
C VAL A 97 -10.81 -10.46 -2.25
N GLU A 98 -11.72 -11.03 -1.44
CA GLU A 98 -13.16 -11.00 -1.74
C GLU A 98 -13.71 -9.57 -1.74
N ARG A 99 -13.25 -8.74 -0.81
CA ARG A 99 -13.65 -7.33 -0.75
C ARG A 99 -13.20 -6.56 -1.99
N LEU A 100 -11.96 -6.81 -2.43
CA LEU A 100 -11.42 -6.22 -3.66
C LEU A 100 -12.19 -6.70 -4.88
N ALA A 101 -12.48 -8.00 -4.97
CA ALA A 101 -13.26 -8.57 -6.06
C ALA A 101 -14.68 -8.00 -6.12
N ALA A 102 -15.33 -7.85 -4.96
CA ALA A 102 -16.66 -7.25 -4.88
C ALA A 102 -16.68 -5.79 -5.35
N ALA A 103 -15.56 -5.10 -5.21
CA ALA A 103 -15.38 -3.73 -5.70
C ALA A 103 -14.98 -3.65 -7.18
N GLY A 104 -14.84 -4.79 -7.86
CA GLY A 104 -14.53 -4.85 -9.28
C GLY A 104 -13.05 -5.00 -9.62
N HIS A 105 -12.19 -5.21 -8.63
CA HIS A 105 -10.76 -5.40 -8.88
C HIS A 105 -10.45 -6.86 -9.24
N GLN A 106 -9.68 -7.04 -10.31
CA GLN A 106 -9.21 -8.36 -10.72
C GLN A 106 -7.73 -8.50 -10.38
N PRO A 107 -7.28 -9.67 -9.93
CA PRO A 107 -5.84 -9.90 -9.75
C PRO A 107 -5.10 -9.72 -11.07
N VAL A 108 -3.87 -9.26 -11.00
CA VAL A 108 -2.98 -9.13 -12.15
C VAL A 108 -1.85 -10.16 -12.04
N GLU A 109 -1.31 -10.57 -13.18
CA GLU A 109 -0.17 -11.48 -13.22
C GLU A 109 1.07 -10.76 -12.64
N PRO A 110 1.75 -11.32 -11.63
CA PRO A 110 2.94 -10.69 -11.08
C PRO A 110 4.11 -10.76 -12.07
N GLU A 111 4.96 -9.75 -12.04
CA GLU A 111 6.20 -9.76 -12.82
C GLU A 111 7.15 -10.83 -12.30
N ASN A 112 7.28 -10.95 -10.96
CA ASN A 112 8.12 -11.93 -10.32
C ASN A 112 7.31 -13.19 -9.99
N PRO A 113 7.62 -14.34 -10.59
CA PRO A 113 6.86 -15.57 -10.35
C PRO A 113 6.95 -16.10 -8.91
N TYR A 114 7.86 -15.58 -8.12
CA TYR A 114 7.95 -15.90 -6.68
C TYR A 114 6.61 -15.69 -5.97
N TRP A 115 5.90 -14.60 -6.31
CA TRP A 115 4.64 -14.29 -5.64
C TRP A 115 3.56 -15.34 -5.89
N THR A 116 3.49 -15.87 -7.12
CA THR A 116 2.59 -16.98 -7.42
C THR A 116 3.00 -18.24 -6.66
N ALA A 117 4.30 -18.50 -6.57
CA ALA A 117 4.80 -19.69 -5.89
C ALA A 117 4.48 -19.72 -4.40
N VAL A 118 4.39 -18.56 -3.74
CA VAL A 118 4.03 -18.48 -2.31
C VAL A 118 2.53 -18.28 -2.07
N GLY A 119 1.71 -18.37 -3.10
CA GLY A 119 0.25 -18.24 -2.98
C GLY A 119 -0.26 -16.82 -2.85
N ALA A 120 0.57 -15.82 -3.19
CA ALA A 120 0.19 -14.43 -3.12
C ALA A 120 -0.73 -14.02 -4.26
N MET A 121 -1.49 -12.95 -4.07
CA MET A 121 -2.31 -12.33 -5.10
C MET A 121 -1.96 -10.86 -5.24
N THR A 122 -1.88 -10.39 -6.48
CA THR A 122 -1.40 -9.05 -6.83
C THR A 122 -2.54 -8.25 -7.44
N PHE A 123 -2.68 -6.99 -6.99
CA PHE A 123 -3.68 -6.06 -7.51
C PHE A 123 -3.01 -4.75 -7.89
N ALA A 124 -3.50 -4.11 -8.95
CA ALA A 124 -3.02 -2.80 -9.35
C ALA A 124 -3.92 -1.70 -8.76
N ASP A 125 -3.30 -0.63 -8.24
CA ASP A 125 -4.05 0.54 -7.82
C ASP A 125 -4.41 1.43 -9.02
N PRO A 126 -5.16 2.55 -8.83
CA PRO A 126 -5.55 3.41 -9.95
C PRO A 126 -4.40 4.01 -10.77
N ASP A 127 -3.20 4.13 -10.20
CA ASP A 127 -2.01 4.63 -10.89
C ASP A 127 -1.14 3.51 -11.46
N GLY A 128 -1.57 2.26 -11.30
CA GLY A 128 -0.83 1.09 -11.79
C GLY A 128 0.22 0.56 -10.82
N TRP A 129 0.36 1.17 -9.63
CA TRP A 129 1.21 0.63 -8.57
C TRP A 129 0.56 -0.62 -7.99
N ARG A 130 1.38 -1.60 -7.61
CA ARG A 130 0.87 -2.91 -7.24
C ARG A 130 0.94 -3.18 -5.75
N VAL A 131 -0.10 -3.85 -5.26
CA VAL A 131 -0.19 -4.36 -3.90
C VAL A 131 -0.20 -5.87 -3.97
N VAL A 132 0.68 -6.51 -3.21
CA VAL A 132 0.77 -7.98 -3.13
C VAL A 132 0.26 -8.41 -1.77
N LEU A 133 -0.71 -9.32 -1.78
CA LEU A 133 -1.28 -9.92 -0.57
C LEU A 133 -0.70 -11.32 -0.42
N VAL A 134 -0.01 -11.56 0.68
CA VAL A 134 0.69 -12.83 0.93
C VAL A 134 0.00 -13.55 2.09
N PRO A 135 -0.29 -14.86 1.96
CA PRO A 135 -1.14 -15.56 2.95
C PRO A 135 -0.49 -15.80 4.31
N LYS A 136 0.83 -15.63 4.43
CA LYS A 136 1.52 -15.84 5.70
C LYS A 136 2.77 -14.98 5.79
N PRO A 137 3.22 -14.64 7.01
CA PRO A 137 4.45 -13.87 7.15
C PRO A 137 5.66 -14.61 6.60
N VAL A 138 6.63 -13.82 6.11
CA VAL A 138 7.93 -14.38 5.72
C VAL A 138 8.75 -14.66 6.97
N ASN A 139 9.45 -15.78 6.96
CA ASN A 139 10.31 -16.18 8.07
C ASN A 139 11.74 -15.67 7.82
N LEU A 140 12.09 -14.61 8.53
CA LEU A 140 13.40 -13.95 8.40
C LEU A 140 14.35 -14.32 9.53
#